data_debc9a709ba10bf1173e61f5d5bb22bb
#
_entry.id   debc9a709ba10bf1173e61f5d5bb22bb
#
_cell.length_a   1.000
_cell.length_b   1.000
_cell.length_c   1.000
_cell.angle_alpha   90.00
_cell.angle_beta   90.00
_cell.angle_gamma   90.00
#
_symmetry.space_group_name_H-M   'P 1'
#
loop_
_entity.id
_entity.type
_entity.pdbx_description
1 polymer ?
#
loop_
_entity_poly.entity_id
_entity_poly.type
_entity_poly.pdbx_seq_one_letter_code
_entity_poly.pdbx_strand_id
1 'polypeptide(L)'
;HFIDRSYALYQYPHFICDSGGSICEVVDPNDANDPILTALSENTLMVWIKGSDAHEAELARRFDKAPKPMYYEPAFLIEKWQQYLNENNTQAENVDPDAFVRWTYAQALAHCQPRYEAMSKWGVTVTAEEISEVTTASDFETLIAKALERS
;
A
#
# COMPACT_ATOMS: atom_id res chain seq x y z
N HIS A 1 -16.49 -10.23 12.69
CA HIS A 1 -15.32 -9.98 11.84
C HIS A 1 -15.74 -10.05 10.37
N PHE A 2 -15.22 -9.21 9.46
CA PHE A 2 -15.71 -9.20 8.06
C PHE A 2 -15.31 -10.47 7.30
N ILE A 3 -14.17 -11.07 7.63
CA ILE A 3 -13.68 -12.34 7.07
C ILE A 3 -14.67 -13.47 7.42
N ASP A 4 -15.02 -13.60 8.70
CA ASP A 4 -15.98 -14.61 9.16
C ASP A 4 -17.34 -14.42 8.50
N ARG A 5 -17.77 -13.15 8.35
CA ARG A 5 -19.01 -12.81 7.71
C ARG A 5 -19.00 -13.13 6.21
N SER A 6 -17.89 -12.89 5.54
CA SER A 6 -17.72 -13.24 4.12
C SER A 6 -17.83 -14.74 3.91
N TYR A 7 -17.13 -15.54 4.75
CA TYR A 7 -17.22 -16.99 4.70
C TYR A 7 -18.62 -17.49 5.00
N ALA A 8 -19.28 -16.98 6.03
CA ALA A 8 -20.64 -17.36 6.40
C ALA A 8 -21.67 -17.07 5.31
N LEU A 9 -21.48 -15.98 4.54
CA LEU A 9 -22.41 -15.57 3.48
C LEU A 9 -22.18 -16.32 2.17
N TYR A 10 -20.93 -16.54 1.80
CA TYR A 10 -20.58 -16.99 0.43
C TYR A 10 -20.00 -18.40 0.38
N GLN A 11 -19.41 -18.89 1.48
CA GLN A 11 -18.79 -20.22 1.59
C GLN A 11 -17.77 -20.51 0.47
N TYR A 12 -17.12 -19.49 -0.07
CA TYR A 12 -16.06 -19.67 -1.06
C TYR A 12 -14.81 -20.25 -0.43
N PRO A 13 -14.11 -21.16 -1.11
CA PRO A 13 -12.88 -21.76 -0.58
C PRO A 13 -11.72 -20.77 -0.48
N HIS A 14 -11.78 -19.66 -1.22
CA HIS A 14 -10.76 -18.63 -1.25
C HIS A 14 -11.40 -17.26 -1.05
N PHE A 15 -10.70 -16.42 -0.30
CA PHE A 15 -11.08 -15.03 -0.05
C PHE A 15 -9.86 -14.14 -0.28
N ILE A 16 -9.96 -13.19 -1.20
CA ILE A 16 -8.93 -12.19 -1.46
C ILE A 16 -9.40 -10.86 -0.89
N CYS A 17 -8.62 -10.29 0.02
CA CYS A 17 -8.85 -8.97 0.59
C CYS A 17 -7.81 -7.99 0.03
N ASP A 18 -8.24 -7.08 -0.83
CA ASP A 18 -7.40 -5.94 -1.23
C ASP A 18 -7.51 -4.85 -0.16
N SER A 19 -6.47 -4.66 0.61
CA SER A 19 -6.41 -3.63 1.66
C SER A 19 -6.07 -2.24 1.10
N GLY A 20 -5.63 -2.17 -0.15
CA GLY A 20 -5.12 -0.93 -0.73
C GLY A 20 -3.82 -0.43 -0.10
N GLY A 21 -3.20 0.56 -0.75
CA GLY A 21 -1.93 1.13 -0.29
C GLY A 21 -2.02 1.92 1.03
N SER A 22 -3.19 2.47 1.36
CA SER A 22 -3.39 3.29 2.54
C SER A 22 -3.27 2.54 3.89
N ILE A 23 -3.22 1.22 3.89
CA ILE A 23 -3.00 0.46 5.12
C ILE A 23 -1.68 0.86 5.80
N CYS A 24 -0.65 1.23 5.03
CA CYS A 24 0.64 1.66 5.58
C CYS A 24 0.53 2.91 6.48
N GLU A 25 -0.54 3.70 6.35
CA GLU A 25 -0.73 4.93 7.11
C GLU A 25 -1.41 4.71 8.48
N VAL A 26 -2.06 3.56 8.67
CA VAL A 26 -2.89 3.26 9.85
C VAL A 26 -2.32 2.16 10.74
N VAL A 27 -1.20 1.55 10.36
CA VAL A 27 -0.54 0.48 11.13
C VAL A 27 0.86 0.92 11.55
N ASP A 28 1.39 0.34 12.62
CA ASP A 28 2.82 0.41 12.96
C ASP A 28 3.49 -0.96 12.73
N PRO A 29 4.16 -1.17 11.60
CA PRO A 29 4.77 -2.45 11.29
C PRO A 29 5.96 -2.83 12.18
N ASN A 30 6.45 -1.91 13.02
CA ASN A 30 7.51 -2.16 14.00
C ASN A 30 6.96 -2.51 15.39
N ASP A 31 5.66 -2.29 15.63
CA ASP A 31 4.99 -2.77 16.84
C ASP A 31 4.52 -4.21 16.62
N ALA A 32 5.16 -5.18 17.31
CA ALA A 32 4.77 -6.59 17.25
C ALA A 32 3.34 -6.87 17.74
N ASN A 33 2.71 -5.89 18.40
CA ASN A 33 1.35 -5.99 18.93
C ASN A 33 0.39 -5.05 18.18
N ASP A 34 0.76 -4.53 17.00
CA ASP A 34 -0.16 -3.72 16.21
C ASP A 34 -1.49 -4.48 16.01
N PRO A 35 -2.63 -3.92 16.45
CA PRO A 35 -3.89 -4.66 16.48
C PRO A 35 -4.44 -4.98 15.09
N ILE A 36 -4.10 -4.17 14.09
CA ILE A 36 -4.57 -4.37 12.72
C ILE A 36 -3.73 -5.45 12.04
N LEU A 37 -2.41 -5.35 12.13
CA LEU A 37 -1.49 -6.34 11.56
C LEU A 37 -1.66 -7.70 12.22
N THR A 38 -1.82 -7.75 13.55
CA THR A 38 -2.13 -8.97 14.28
C THR A 38 -3.42 -9.60 13.77
N ALA A 39 -4.51 -8.82 13.69
CA ALA A 39 -5.80 -9.34 13.21
C ALA A 39 -5.74 -9.82 11.77
N LEU A 40 -4.97 -9.18 10.90
CA LEU A 40 -4.79 -9.60 9.52
C LEU A 40 -3.97 -10.89 9.44
N SER A 41 -2.82 -10.95 10.09
CA SER A 41 -1.92 -12.11 10.03
C SER A 41 -2.50 -13.38 10.68
N GLU A 42 -3.35 -13.24 11.69
CA GLU A 42 -4.05 -14.37 12.34
C GLU A 42 -5.18 -14.95 11.46
N ASN A 43 -5.73 -14.15 10.54
CA ASN A 43 -6.92 -14.54 9.76
C ASN A 43 -6.68 -14.63 8.25
N THR A 44 -5.56 -14.11 7.76
CA THR A 44 -5.20 -14.11 6.32
C THR A 44 -3.70 -14.31 6.14
N LEU A 45 -3.29 -14.77 4.96
CA LEU A 45 -1.91 -14.64 4.52
C LEU A 45 -1.73 -13.27 3.88
N MET A 46 -0.92 -12.42 4.48
CA MET A 46 -0.57 -11.14 3.90
C MET A 46 0.42 -11.34 2.75
N VAL A 47 0.13 -10.74 1.61
CA VAL A 47 0.98 -10.81 0.42
C VAL A 47 1.34 -9.39 -0.02
N TRP A 48 2.61 -9.06 0.08
CA TRP A 48 3.11 -7.81 -0.48
C TRP A 48 3.59 -8.03 -1.92
N ILE A 49 2.98 -7.30 -2.85
CA ILE A 49 3.43 -7.27 -4.25
C ILE A 49 4.44 -6.12 -4.37
N LYS A 50 5.73 -6.47 -4.35
CA LYS A 50 6.82 -5.50 -4.44
C LYS A 50 6.99 -5.02 -5.88
N GLY A 51 6.79 -3.71 -6.09
CA GLY A 51 7.13 -3.04 -7.34
C GLY A 51 8.62 -2.75 -7.46
N SER A 52 9.04 -2.31 -8.65
CA SER A 52 10.35 -1.72 -8.91
C SER A 52 10.24 -0.20 -9.02
N ASP A 53 11.38 0.50 -9.05
CA ASP A 53 11.44 1.95 -9.28
C ASP A 53 10.71 2.36 -10.58
N ALA A 54 10.73 1.50 -11.60
CA ALA A 54 10.01 1.73 -12.85
C ALA A 54 8.48 1.69 -12.65
N HIS A 55 7.99 0.81 -11.77
CA HIS A 55 6.56 0.78 -11.43
C HIS A 55 6.15 2.03 -10.64
N GLU A 56 6.98 2.50 -9.73
CA GLU A 56 6.72 3.74 -8.98
C GLU A 56 6.69 4.96 -9.91
N ALA A 57 7.67 5.07 -10.81
CA ALA A 57 7.70 6.13 -11.82
C ALA A 57 6.44 6.10 -12.71
N GLU A 58 5.97 4.92 -13.08
CA GLU A 58 4.74 4.77 -13.86
C GLU A 58 3.49 5.16 -13.05
N LEU A 59 3.42 4.83 -11.76
CA LEU A 59 2.33 5.27 -10.88
C LEU A 59 2.29 6.80 -10.78
N ALA A 60 3.43 7.45 -10.55
CA ALA A 60 3.54 8.91 -10.53
C ALA A 60 3.10 9.52 -11.87
N ARG A 61 3.58 8.97 -13.00
CA ARG A 61 3.21 9.43 -14.34
C ARG A 61 1.70 9.29 -14.63
N ARG A 62 1.07 8.22 -14.17
CA ARG A 62 -0.40 8.04 -14.30
C ARG A 62 -1.15 9.05 -13.46
N PHE A 63 -0.69 9.26 -12.23
CA PHE A 63 -1.31 10.23 -11.33
C PHE A 63 -1.20 11.65 -11.87
N ASP A 64 -0.05 12.03 -12.44
CA ASP A 64 0.16 13.35 -13.06
C ASP A 64 -0.83 13.68 -14.17
N LYS A 65 -1.24 12.67 -14.94
CA LYS A 65 -2.22 12.85 -16.02
C LYS A 65 -3.63 13.18 -15.52
N ALA A 66 -4.00 12.64 -14.37
CA ALA A 66 -5.34 12.80 -13.81
C ALA A 66 -5.24 12.80 -12.27
N PRO A 67 -4.68 13.87 -11.67
CA PRO A 67 -4.59 13.97 -10.23
C PRO A 67 -5.99 13.97 -9.61
N LYS A 68 -6.11 13.32 -8.46
CA LYS A 68 -7.36 13.24 -7.71
C LYS A 68 -7.07 13.36 -6.22
N PRO A 69 -8.01 13.86 -5.43
CA PRO A 69 -7.87 13.86 -3.98
C PRO A 69 -7.57 12.46 -3.46
N MET A 70 -6.56 12.36 -2.61
CA MET A 70 -6.18 11.13 -1.91
C MET A 70 -6.42 11.31 -0.42
N TYR A 71 -6.70 10.20 0.24
CA TYR A 71 -6.67 10.19 1.71
C TYR A 71 -5.22 10.06 2.17
N TYR A 72 -4.86 10.87 3.14
CA TYR A 72 -3.59 10.80 3.84
C TYR A 72 -3.83 10.86 5.35
N GLU A 73 -2.93 10.24 6.11
CA GLU A 73 -2.91 10.40 7.55
C GLU A 73 -2.74 11.89 7.90
N PRO A 74 -3.56 12.45 8.81
CA PRO A 74 -3.59 13.90 9.08
C PRO A 74 -2.23 14.49 9.47
N ALA A 75 -1.42 13.80 10.29
CA ALA A 75 -0.12 14.29 10.70
C ALA A 75 0.85 14.37 9.52
N PHE A 76 0.86 13.34 8.65
CA PHE A 76 1.63 13.35 7.40
C PHE A 76 1.23 14.52 6.50
N LEU A 77 -0.08 14.72 6.29
CA LEU A 77 -0.56 15.79 5.41
C LEU A 77 -0.18 17.18 5.94
N ILE A 78 -0.30 17.42 7.25
CA ILE A 78 0.08 18.69 7.88
C ILE A 78 1.59 18.94 7.72
N GLU A 79 2.41 17.93 7.98
CA GLU A 79 3.87 18.02 7.79
C GLU A 79 4.21 18.36 6.33
N LYS A 80 3.64 17.64 5.38
CA LYS A 80 3.90 17.83 3.95
C LYS A 80 3.37 19.18 3.44
N TRP A 81 2.27 19.67 3.98
CA TRP A 81 1.78 21.01 3.67
C TRP A 81 2.79 22.10 4.09
N GLN A 82 3.29 22.03 5.31
CA GLN A 82 4.30 23.00 5.78
C GLN A 82 5.62 22.89 4.96
N GLN A 83 6.03 21.67 4.66
CA GLN A 83 7.20 21.43 3.83
C GLN A 83 7.02 22.05 2.43
N TYR A 84 5.88 21.83 1.78
CA TYR A 84 5.58 22.38 0.46
C TYR A 84 5.61 23.90 0.44
N LEU A 85 4.98 24.56 1.43
CA LEU A 85 4.96 26.02 1.53
C LEU A 85 6.38 26.58 1.67
N ASN A 86 7.21 25.94 2.50
CA ASN A 86 8.59 26.36 2.73
C ASN A 86 9.47 26.16 1.48
N GLU A 87 9.41 25.00 0.85
CA GLU A 87 10.22 24.68 -0.34
C GLU A 87 9.90 25.57 -1.53
N ASN A 88 8.62 25.93 -1.71
CA ASN A 88 8.17 26.79 -2.80
C ASN A 88 8.14 28.28 -2.43
N ASN A 89 8.53 28.63 -1.19
CA ASN A 89 8.49 30.00 -0.67
C ASN A 89 7.15 30.70 -0.99
N THR A 90 6.04 30.01 -0.73
CA THR A 90 4.69 30.46 -1.06
C THR A 90 3.78 30.53 0.15
N GLN A 91 2.65 31.24 0.02
CA GLN A 91 1.60 31.32 1.04
C GLN A 91 0.43 30.42 0.63
N ALA A 92 -0.36 29.97 1.62
CA ALA A 92 -1.47 29.05 1.42
C ALA A 92 -2.45 29.49 0.30
N GLU A 93 -2.73 30.79 0.21
CA GLU A 93 -3.67 31.37 -0.74
C GLU A 93 -3.17 31.33 -2.18
N ASN A 94 -1.86 31.12 -2.38
CA ASN A 94 -1.23 31.11 -3.70
C ASN A 94 -0.86 29.71 -4.17
N VAL A 95 -1.20 28.67 -3.40
CA VAL A 95 -0.92 27.28 -3.77
C VAL A 95 -1.88 26.83 -4.87
N ASP A 96 -1.32 26.30 -5.97
CA ASP A 96 -2.10 25.50 -6.92
C ASP A 96 -2.43 24.14 -6.30
N PRO A 97 -3.72 23.83 -6.04
CA PRO A 97 -4.12 22.58 -5.42
C PRO A 97 -3.65 21.33 -6.19
N ASP A 98 -3.70 21.38 -7.52
CA ASP A 98 -3.28 20.25 -8.36
C ASP A 98 -1.77 20.02 -8.29
N ALA A 99 -0.98 21.08 -8.25
CA ALA A 99 0.48 20.96 -8.06
C ALA A 99 0.82 20.38 -6.69
N PHE A 100 0.14 20.83 -5.63
CA PHE A 100 0.33 20.28 -4.29
C PHE A 100 -0.05 18.80 -4.23
N VAL A 101 -1.19 18.41 -4.81
CA VAL A 101 -1.64 17.01 -4.84
C VAL A 101 -0.65 16.10 -5.57
N ARG A 102 -0.08 16.53 -6.69
CA ARG A 102 0.96 15.77 -7.42
C ARG A 102 2.22 15.62 -6.60
N TRP A 103 2.70 16.71 -6.01
CA TRP A 103 3.89 16.70 -5.17
C TRP A 103 3.70 15.79 -3.94
N THR A 104 2.55 15.91 -3.26
CA THR A 104 2.24 15.11 -2.07
C THR A 104 2.12 13.62 -2.40
N TYR A 105 1.58 13.26 -3.57
CA TYR A 105 1.52 11.87 -4.00
C TYR A 105 2.91 11.23 -4.12
N ALA A 106 3.87 11.93 -4.71
CA ALA A 106 5.25 11.45 -4.78
C ALA A 106 5.89 11.29 -3.38
N GLN A 107 5.61 12.22 -2.46
CA GLN A 107 6.06 12.09 -1.06
C GLN A 107 5.43 10.88 -0.36
N ALA A 108 4.15 10.62 -0.62
CA ALA A 108 3.44 9.48 -0.04
C ALA A 108 3.99 8.14 -0.56
N LEU A 109 4.30 8.02 -1.85
CA LEU A 109 4.95 6.83 -2.39
C LEU A 109 6.28 6.54 -1.67
N ALA A 110 7.15 7.55 -1.54
CA ALA A 110 8.43 7.41 -0.85
C ALA A 110 8.27 7.09 0.64
N HIS A 111 7.25 7.68 1.31
CA HIS A 111 6.95 7.43 2.72
C HIS A 111 6.46 6.00 2.96
N CYS A 112 5.63 5.46 2.07
CA CYS A 112 5.02 4.14 2.25
C CYS A 112 5.97 2.97 1.95
N GLN A 113 6.96 3.12 1.08
CA GLN A 113 7.85 2.04 0.69
C GLN A 113 8.56 1.34 1.87
N PRO A 114 9.28 2.05 2.77
CA PRO A 114 9.92 1.38 3.90
C PRO A 114 8.91 0.78 4.88
N ARG A 115 7.68 1.30 4.91
CA ARG A 115 6.60 0.76 5.75
C ARG A 115 6.07 -0.55 5.19
N TYR A 116 5.90 -0.66 3.86
CA TYR A 116 5.54 -1.93 3.22
C TYR A 116 6.62 -2.99 3.41
N GLU A 117 7.89 -2.60 3.28
CA GLU A 117 9.00 -3.51 3.54
C GLU A 117 9.00 -4.02 5.00
N ALA A 118 8.72 -3.15 5.95
CA ALA A 118 8.56 -3.55 7.36
C ALA A 118 7.32 -4.44 7.56
N MET A 119 6.21 -4.18 6.85
CA MET A 119 4.99 -5.01 6.90
C MET A 119 5.21 -6.40 6.29
N SER A 120 6.16 -6.59 5.39
CA SER A 120 6.43 -7.89 4.76
C SER A 120 6.80 -8.99 5.76
N LYS A 121 7.28 -8.61 6.95
CA LYS A 121 7.55 -9.54 8.07
C LYS A 121 6.30 -10.24 8.62
N TRP A 122 5.11 -9.71 8.32
CA TRP A 122 3.83 -10.26 8.75
C TRP A 122 3.20 -11.21 7.72
N GLY A 123 3.91 -11.48 6.61
CA GLY A 123 3.42 -12.32 5.54
C GLY A 123 4.51 -12.72 4.56
N VAL A 124 4.20 -12.72 3.27
CA VAL A 124 5.15 -13.06 2.21
C VAL A 124 5.28 -11.94 1.19
N THR A 125 6.40 -11.91 0.49
CA THR A 125 6.67 -10.97 -0.60
C THR A 125 6.73 -11.71 -1.93
N VAL A 126 6.05 -11.17 -2.94
CA VAL A 126 6.19 -11.55 -4.34
C VAL A 126 6.51 -10.29 -5.16
N THR A 127 7.17 -10.42 -6.29
CA THR A 127 7.43 -9.26 -7.16
C THR A 127 6.29 -9.01 -8.14
N ALA A 128 6.22 -7.80 -8.67
CA ALA A 128 5.25 -7.46 -9.71
C ALA A 128 5.49 -8.29 -10.98
N GLU A 129 6.76 -8.63 -11.29
CA GLU A 129 7.13 -9.50 -12.39
C GLU A 129 6.60 -10.92 -12.16
N GLU A 130 6.80 -11.51 -10.97
CA GLU A 130 6.28 -12.84 -10.64
C GLU A 130 4.76 -12.90 -10.77
N ILE A 131 4.05 -11.86 -10.30
CA ILE A 131 2.59 -11.77 -10.43
C ILE A 131 2.16 -11.62 -11.89
N SER A 132 2.94 -10.94 -12.73
CA SER A 132 2.59 -10.76 -14.15
C SER A 132 2.55 -12.06 -14.95
N GLU A 133 3.24 -13.08 -14.49
CA GLU A 133 3.27 -14.42 -15.10
C GLU A 133 2.10 -15.32 -14.66
N VAL A 134 1.35 -14.88 -13.65
CA VAL A 134 0.19 -15.64 -13.12
C VAL A 134 -1.00 -15.48 -14.04
N THR A 135 -1.48 -16.59 -14.59
CA THR A 135 -2.63 -16.61 -15.50
C THR A 135 -3.83 -17.39 -14.97
N THR A 136 -3.60 -18.26 -13.98
CA THR A 136 -4.64 -19.08 -13.35
C THR A 136 -4.56 -19.04 -11.82
N ALA A 137 -5.60 -19.46 -11.14
CA ALA A 137 -5.57 -19.61 -9.68
C ALA A 137 -4.48 -20.59 -9.22
N SER A 138 -4.25 -21.67 -9.96
CA SER A 138 -3.21 -22.66 -9.66
C SER A 138 -1.80 -22.08 -9.79
N ASP A 139 -1.56 -21.17 -10.75
CA ASP A 139 -0.29 -20.47 -10.87
C ASP A 139 -0.07 -19.58 -9.65
N PHE A 140 -1.12 -18.89 -9.22
CA PHE A 140 -1.08 -18.05 -8.01
C PHE A 140 -0.76 -18.86 -6.76
N GLU A 141 -1.46 -19.99 -6.54
CA GLU A 141 -1.20 -20.89 -5.41
C GLU A 141 0.26 -21.39 -5.43
N THR A 142 0.77 -21.75 -6.60
CA THR A 142 2.16 -22.17 -6.78
C THR A 142 3.15 -21.06 -6.45
N LEU A 143 2.87 -19.83 -6.86
CA LEU A 143 3.70 -18.65 -6.54
C LEU A 143 3.72 -18.40 -5.03
N ILE A 144 2.56 -18.44 -4.38
CA ILE A 144 2.46 -18.22 -2.94
C ILE A 144 3.18 -19.33 -2.15
N ALA A 145 3.06 -20.60 -2.55
CA ALA A 145 3.80 -21.70 -1.94
C ALA A 145 5.32 -21.47 -2.01
N LYS A 146 5.84 -21.06 -3.16
CA LYS A 146 7.27 -20.70 -3.31
C LYS A 146 7.66 -19.48 -2.48
N ALA A 147 6.78 -18.50 -2.33
CA ALA A 147 7.05 -17.33 -1.50
C ALA A 147 7.14 -17.70 -0.01
N LEU A 148 6.30 -18.63 0.47
CA LEU A 148 6.35 -19.18 1.83
C LEU A 148 7.63 -19.95 2.13
N GLU A 149 8.21 -20.63 1.14
CA GLU A 149 9.49 -21.35 1.30
C GLU A 149 10.69 -20.40 1.42
N ARG A 150 10.54 -19.15 1.00
CA ARG A 150 11.59 -18.10 0.99
C ARG A 150 11.53 -17.16 2.20
N SER A 151 10.43 -17.20 2.98
CA SER A 151 10.15 -16.29 4.11
C SER A 151 10.78 -16.68 5.45
#